data_e9ce1d9118e5e5a44164151d5b7c806c
#
_entry.id   e9ce1d9118e5e5a44164151d5b7c806c
#
_cell.length_a   1.000
_cell.length_b   1.000
_cell.length_c   1.000
_cell.angle_alpha   90.00
_cell.angle_beta   90.00
_cell.angle_gamma   90.00
#
_symmetry.space_group_name_H-M   'P 1'
#
loop_
_entity.id
_entity.type
_entity.pdbx_description
1 polymer ?
#
loop_
_entity_poly.entity_id
_entity_poly.type
_entity_poly.pdbx_seq_one_letter_code
_entity_poly.pdbx_strand_id
1 'polypeptide(L)'
;MNLMMVRAKIKEENVADALAATEKVIQALEQAQPDVRYAATRLSDGVTVLAFLEREPGQEHPLREFPAYTELVESLKNWYAEPPAVENMTVIGSYRLF
;
A
#
# COMPACT_ATOMS: atom_id res chain seq x y z
N MET A 1 -9.28 11.97 -10.06
CA MET A 1 -8.50 10.77 -9.70
C MET A 1 -9.03 10.21 -8.40
N ASN A 2 -9.30 8.93 -8.38
CA ASN A 2 -9.75 8.23 -7.19
C ASN A 2 -8.63 7.36 -6.64
N LEU A 3 -8.49 7.37 -5.32
CA LEU A 3 -7.48 6.59 -4.62
C LEU A 3 -8.14 5.70 -3.59
N MET A 4 -7.55 4.55 -3.34
CA MET A 4 -7.81 3.73 -2.19
C MET A 4 -6.67 3.96 -1.19
N MET A 5 -7.01 4.29 0.04
CA MET A 5 -6.03 4.43 1.12
C MET A 5 -6.21 3.27 2.09
N VAL A 6 -5.10 2.66 2.46
CA VAL A 6 -5.07 1.66 3.53
C VAL A 6 -4.23 2.22 4.67
N ARG A 7 -4.80 2.24 5.87
CA ARG A 7 -4.07 2.61 7.08
C ARG A 7 -3.92 1.36 7.93
N ALA A 8 -2.68 1.05 8.31
CA ALA A 8 -2.40 -0.14 9.08
C ALA A 8 -1.36 0.18 10.17
N LYS A 9 -1.60 -0.35 11.37
CA LYS A 9 -0.62 -0.30 12.45
C LYS A 9 0.07 -1.65 12.51
N ILE A 10 1.39 -1.66 12.40
CA ILE A 10 2.21 -2.86 12.37
C ILE A 10 2.78 -3.12 13.77
N LYS A 11 2.84 -4.38 14.17
CA LYS A 11 3.53 -4.76 15.40
C LYS A 11 4.98 -4.29 15.32
N GLU A 12 5.50 -3.72 16.40
CA GLU A 12 6.84 -3.16 16.42
C GLU A 12 7.90 -4.17 15.95
N GLU A 13 7.80 -5.41 16.39
CA GLU A 13 8.73 -6.48 16.01
C GLU A 13 8.65 -6.88 14.54
N ASN A 14 7.60 -6.49 13.82
CA ASN A 14 7.40 -6.83 12.41
C ASN A 14 7.58 -5.65 11.46
N VAL A 15 7.96 -4.48 11.95
CA VAL A 15 8.13 -3.29 11.10
C VAL A 15 9.20 -3.53 10.03
N ALA A 16 10.34 -4.08 10.40
CA ALA A 16 11.41 -4.36 9.44
C ALA A 16 10.96 -5.34 8.35
N ASP A 17 10.19 -6.37 8.72
CA ASP A 17 9.64 -7.33 7.78
C ASP A 17 8.66 -6.65 6.80
N ALA A 18 7.80 -5.78 7.33
CA ALA A 18 6.83 -5.05 6.51
C ALA A 18 7.52 -4.11 5.51
N LEU A 19 8.58 -3.41 5.95
CA LEU A 19 9.34 -2.53 5.07
C LEU A 19 10.03 -3.32 3.95
N ALA A 20 10.62 -4.46 4.28
CA ALA A 20 11.28 -5.31 3.29
C ALA A 20 10.28 -5.86 2.26
N ALA A 21 9.11 -6.31 2.71
CA ALA A 21 8.08 -6.83 1.82
C ALA A 21 7.52 -5.73 0.91
N THR A 22 7.35 -4.52 1.44
CA THR A 22 6.91 -3.36 0.66
C THR A 22 7.94 -3.03 -0.43
N GLU A 23 9.23 -3.07 -0.10
CA GLU A 23 10.29 -2.81 -1.07
C GLU A 23 10.23 -3.80 -2.24
N LYS A 24 9.93 -5.07 -1.97
CA LYS A 24 9.76 -6.07 -3.04
C LYS A 24 8.62 -5.71 -3.99
N VAL A 25 7.52 -5.17 -3.45
CA VAL A 25 6.41 -4.70 -4.27
C VAL A 25 6.87 -3.56 -5.17
N ILE A 26 7.57 -2.58 -4.63
CA ILE A 26 8.07 -1.44 -5.40
C ILE A 26 9.03 -1.92 -6.50
N GLN A 27 9.93 -2.84 -6.20
CA GLN A 27 10.85 -3.40 -7.21
C GLN A 27 10.09 -4.11 -8.32
N ALA A 28 9.05 -4.88 -8.00
CA ALA A 28 8.23 -5.55 -9.00
C ALA A 28 7.51 -4.55 -9.90
N LEU A 29 7.00 -3.45 -9.33
CA LEU A 29 6.35 -2.40 -10.11
C LEU A 29 7.35 -1.65 -11.00
N GLU A 30 8.54 -1.37 -10.51
CA GLU A 30 9.59 -0.72 -11.29
C GLU A 30 10.00 -1.57 -12.49
N GLN A 31 10.06 -2.89 -12.34
CA GLN A 31 10.40 -3.80 -13.43
C GLN A 31 9.29 -3.93 -14.47
N ALA A 32 8.05 -4.06 -14.02
CA ALA A 32 6.90 -4.25 -14.91
C ALA A 32 6.38 -2.96 -15.52
N GLN A 33 6.58 -1.83 -14.85
CA GLN A 33 6.11 -0.50 -15.26
C GLN A 33 4.62 -0.48 -15.64
N PRO A 34 3.72 -1.00 -14.79
CA PRO A 34 2.30 -0.96 -15.07
C PRO A 34 1.77 0.48 -15.00
N ASP A 35 0.65 0.74 -15.66
CA ASP A 35 0.01 2.06 -15.61
C ASP A 35 -0.82 2.19 -14.33
N VAL A 36 -0.13 2.23 -13.19
CA VAL A 36 -0.75 2.41 -11.88
C VAL A 36 0.07 3.40 -11.06
N ARG A 37 -0.60 4.04 -10.11
CA ARG A 37 0.07 4.91 -9.12
C ARG A 37 -0.07 4.26 -7.75
N TYR A 38 1.05 4.05 -7.10
CA TYR A 38 1.11 3.39 -5.80
C TYR A 38 2.18 4.05 -4.96
N ALA A 39 1.86 4.31 -3.69
CA ALA A 39 2.83 4.81 -2.72
C ALA A 39 2.57 4.18 -1.37
N ALA A 40 3.63 3.87 -0.65
CA ALA A 40 3.55 3.42 0.73
C ALA A 40 4.36 4.39 1.59
N THR A 41 3.79 4.81 2.70
CA THR A 41 4.39 5.78 3.60
C THR A 41 4.34 5.26 5.02
N ARG A 42 5.26 5.74 5.86
CA ARG A 42 5.31 5.41 7.29
C ARG A 42 5.21 6.70 8.09
N LEU A 43 4.33 6.72 9.08
CA LEU A 43 4.18 7.87 9.95
C LEU A 43 5.37 7.98 10.93
N SER A 44 5.49 9.14 11.56
CA SER A 44 6.60 9.42 12.48
C SER A 44 6.60 8.55 13.74
N ASP A 45 5.49 7.89 14.06
CA ASP A 45 5.43 6.92 15.16
C ASP A 45 6.23 5.64 14.86
N GLY A 46 6.64 5.44 13.60
CA GLY A 46 7.45 4.33 13.17
C GLY A 46 6.70 3.03 12.93
N VAL A 47 5.43 2.93 13.32
CA VAL A 47 4.64 1.69 13.25
C VAL A 47 3.38 1.80 12.40
N THR A 48 2.90 3.01 12.13
CA THR A 48 1.72 3.21 11.28
C THR A 48 2.14 3.44 9.85
N VAL A 49 1.55 2.68 8.93
CA VAL A 49 1.79 2.84 7.49
C VAL A 49 0.51 3.25 6.80
N LEU A 50 0.66 4.09 5.77
CA LEU A 50 -0.42 4.48 4.88
C LEU A 50 0.00 4.09 3.47
N ALA A 51 -0.85 3.36 2.78
CA ALA A 51 -0.65 3.02 1.38
C ALA A 51 -1.72 3.71 0.53
N PHE A 52 -1.31 4.21 -0.63
CA PHE A 52 -2.21 4.88 -1.57
C PHE A 52 -2.11 4.15 -2.91
N LEU A 53 -3.26 3.83 -3.48
CA LEU A 53 -3.35 3.14 -4.76
C LEU A 53 -4.42 3.80 -5.61
N GLU A 54 -4.05 4.17 -6.83
CA GLU A 54 -5.03 4.66 -7.79
C GLU A 54 -5.98 3.54 -8.18
N ARG A 55 -7.27 3.76 -7.97
CA ARG A 55 -8.30 2.76 -8.26
C ARG A 55 -9.64 3.44 -8.49
N GLU A 56 -10.24 3.18 -9.64
CA GLU A 56 -11.58 3.65 -9.94
C GLU A 56 -12.62 2.75 -9.27
N PRO A 57 -13.79 3.30 -8.88
CA PRO A 57 -14.87 2.49 -8.30
C PRO A 57 -15.25 1.35 -9.25
N GLY A 58 -15.36 0.14 -8.70
CA GLY A 58 -15.72 -1.05 -9.48
C GLY A 58 -14.59 -1.68 -10.25
N GLN A 59 -13.43 -1.07 -10.30
CA GLN A 59 -12.25 -1.63 -10.94
C GLN A 59 -11.69 -2.77 -10.10
N GLU A 60 -11.18 -3.83 -10.74
CA GLU A 60 -10.42 -4.85 -10.04
C GLU A 60 -9.15 -4.23 -9.43
N HIS A 61 -8.65 -4.83 -8.36
CA HIS A 61 -7.44 -4.34 -7.69
C HIS A 61 -6.27 -4.41 -8.66
N PRO A 62 -5.67 -3.27 -9.05
CA PRO A 62 -4.65 -3.26 -10.12
C PRO A 62 -3.35 -3.97 -9.75
N LEU A 63 -3.08 -4.23 -8.49
CA LEU A 63 -1.87 -4.96 -8.06
C LEU A 63 -2.12 -6.45 -7.83
N ARG A 64 -3.34 -6.92 -8.06
CA ARG A 64 -3.76 -8.29 -7.82
C ARG A 64 -2.89 -9.33 -8.53
N GLU A 65 -2.38 -9.00 -9.71
CA GLU A 65 -1.57 -9.92 -10.52
C GLU A 65 -0.09 -9.97 -10.12
N PHE A 66 0.33 -9.13 -9.17
CA PHE A 66 1.71 -9.08 -8.73
C PHE A 66 1.92 -10.00 -7.53
N PRO A 67 2.70 -11.11 -7.68
CA PRO A 67 2.94 -12.03 -6.58
C PRO A 67 3.51 -11.36 -5.33
N ALA A 68 4.41 -10.39 -5.51
CA ALA A 68 5.00 -9.67 -4.37
C ALA A 68 3.93 -8.94 -3.55
N TYR A 69 2.91 -8.37 -4.21
CA TYR A 69 1.81 -7.71 -3.53
C TYR A 69 0.92 -8.71 -2.78
N THR A 70 0.62 -9.85 -3.42
CA THR A 70 -0.17 -10.90 -2.78
C THR A 70 0.52 -11.45 -1.55
N GLU A 71 1.84 -11.66 -1.62
CA GLU A 71 2.65 -12.10 -0.49
C GLU A 71 2.64 -11.07 0.64
N LEU A 72 2.76 -9.77 0.31
CA LEU A 72 2.68 -8.70 1.29
C LEU A 72 1.34 -8.74 2.03
N VAL A 73 0.24 -8.82 1.30
CA VAL A 73 -1.11 -8.83 1.88
C VAL A 73 -1.29 -10.03 2.82
N GLU A 74 -0.85 -11.21 2.40
CA GLU A 74 -0.93 -12.41 3.23
C GLU A 74 -0.08 -12.30 4.50
N SER A 75 1.13 -11.78 4.39
CA SER A 75 2.03 -11.60 5.52
C SER A 75 1.51 -10.55 6.49
N LEU A 76 0.92 -9.47 6.00
CA LEU A 76 0.37 -8.40 6.83
C LEU A 76 -0.69 -8.91 7.80
N LYS A 77 -1.44 -9.95 7.46
CA LYS A 77 -2.43 -10.55 8.37
C LYS A 77 -1.82 -10.97 9.70
N ASN A 78 -0.55 -11.33 9.69
CA ASN A 78 0.19 -11.75 10.89
C ASN A 78 0.93 -10.60 11.55
N TRP A 79 1.10 -9.46 10.85
CA TRP A 79 1.91 -8.33 11.32
C TRP A 79 1.08 -7.17 11.86
N TYR A 80 -0.23 -7.16 11.60
CA TYR A 80 -1.09 -6.08 12.09
C TYR A 80 -1.19 -6.09 13.60
N ALA A 81 -1.00 -4.93 14.23
CA ALA A 81 -1.30 -4.71 15.65
C ALA A 81 -2.79 -4.52 15.88
N GLU A 82 -3.48 -3.99 14.86
CA GLU A 82 -4.92 -3.75 14.85
C GLU A 82 -5.45 -3.97 13.43
N PRO A 83 -6.76 -4.24 13.25
CA PRO A 83 -7.30 -4.40 11.90
C PRO A 83 -7.04 -3.15 11.05
N PRO A 84 -6.69 -3.32 9.77
CA PRO A 84 -6.46 -2.18 8.88
C PRO A 84 -7.76 -1.46 8.55
N ALA A 85 -7.65 -0.15 8.30
CA ALA A 85 -8.76 0.66 7.81
C ALA A 85 -8.56 0.96 6.33
N VAL A 86 -9.62 0.83 5.54
CA VAL A 86 -9.58 1.11 4.11
C VAL A 86 -10.57 2.23 3.81
N GLU A 87 -10.08 3.26 3.11
CA GLU A 87 -10.90 4.40 2.71
C GLU A 87 -10.73 4.66 1.22
N ASN A 88 -11.83 5.04 0.58
CA ASN A 88 -11.79 5.52 -0.79
C ASN A 88 -11.75 7.05 -0.77
N MET A 89 -10.87 7.63 -1.59
CA MET A 89 -10.66 9.07 -1.64
C MET A 89 -10.75 9.58 -3.07
N THR A 90 -11.27 10.80 -3.21
CA THR A 90 -11.19 11.54 -4.47
C THR A 90 -10.19 12.66 -4.29
N VAL A 91 -9.22 12.76 -5.20
CA VAL A 91 -8.25 13.85 -5.16
C VAL A 91 -8.96 15.13 -5.60
N ILE A 92 -9.00 16.11 -4.70
CA ILE A 92 -9.66 17.40 -4.98
C ILE A 92 -8.67 18.47 -5.46
N GLY A 93 -7.38 18.18 -5.41
CA GLY A 93 -6.34 19.07 -5.89
C GLY A 93 -4.99 18.43 -5.61
N SER A 94 -4.02 18.65 -6.52
CA SER A 94 -2.66 18.17 -6.32
C SER A 94 -1.70 19.01 -7.16
N TYR A 95 -0.46 19.08 -6.69
CA TYR A 95 0.63 19.70 -7.43
C TYR A 95 1.87 18.85 -7.23
N ARG A 96 2.27 18.15 -8.30
CA ARG A 96 3.45 17.27 -8.37
C ARG A 96 3.45 16.07 -7.41
N LEU A 97 2.34 15.80 -6.71
CA LEU A 97 2.26 14.63 -5.83
C LEU A 97 1.54 13.45 -6.50
N PHE A 98 0.49 13.73 -7.24
CA PHE A 98 -0.26 12.69 -7.97
C PHE A 98 -0.33 12.96 -9.46
#